data_b35934fc86634377ca4eda4b4f25781d
#
_entry.id   b35934fc86634377ca4eda4b4f25781d
#
_cell.length_a   1.000
_cell.length_b   1.000
_cell.length_c   1.000
_cell.angle_alpha   90.00
_cell.angle_beta   90.00
_cell.angle_gamma   90.00
#
_symmetry.space_group_name_H-M   'P 1'
#
loop_
_entity.id
_entity.type
_entity.pdbx_description
1 polymer ?
#
loop_
_entity_poly.entity_id
_entity_poly.type
_entity_poly.pdbx_seq_one_letter_code
_entity_poly.pdbx_strand_id
1 'polypeptide(L)'
;MAEALALDKKNGNTLWADAITKELKNHVAFKILPDGQPAPIGHQKIPGHMVFDIKMEDFRQKARLVAGGHEMEAPATITYASVVSRKTVCFALTLAALNDLEVKAGDVLNAYITAPITKKVWTILGPEFGEDAGKTAVIVRALYGLKSAGAAFRAHLASCMRELGYTSCKADPDLWLKPETRPDDGVR
;
A
#
# COMPACT_ATOMS: atom_id res chain seq x y z
N MET A 1 4.00 16.28 13.08
CA MET A 1 2.70 16.96 12.78
C MET A 1 2.69 18.42 13.22
N ALA A 2 2.99 18.75 14.48
CA ALA A 2 2.97 20.14 14.96
C ALA A 2 3.82 21.11 14.11
N GLU A 3 5.02 20.69 13.72
CA GLU A 3 5.91 21.52 12.87
C GLU A 3 5.33 21.77 11.47
N ALA A 4 4.74 20.74 10.84
CA ALA A 4 4.12 20.88 9.53
C ALA A 4 2.96 21.88 9.54
N LEU A 5 2.07 21.79 10.55
CA LEU A 5 0.96 22.74 10.72
C LEU A 5 1.44 24.14 11.13
N ALA A 6 2.57 24.25 11.85
CA ALA A 6 3.19 25.53 12.16
C ALA A 6 3.76 26.20 10.89
N LEU A 7 4.28 25.41 9.94
CA LEU A 7 4.72 25.92 8.64
C LEU A 7 3.56 26.45 7.81
N ASP A 8 2.43 25.75 7.77
CA ASP A 8 1.21 26.23 7.10
C ASP A 8 0.79 27.59 7.68
N LYS A 9 0.72 27.69 9.00
CA LYS A 9 0.37 28.94 9.68
C LYS A 9 1.36 30.08 9.37
N LYS A 10 2.66 29.78 9.35
CA LYS A 10 3.71 30.75 9.02
C LYS A 10 3.61 31.22 7.57
N ASN A 11 3.26 30.33 6.66
CA ASN A 11 3.19 30.61 5.21
C ASN A 11 1.80 31.06 4.76
N GLY A 12 0.80 31.13 5.66
CA GLY A 12 -0.57 31.52 5.35
C GLY A 12 -1.29 30.57 4.38
N ASN A 13 -0.99 29.27 4.44
CA ASN A 13 -1.60 28.25 3.58
C ASN A 13 -2.05 27.03 4.40
N THR A 14 -2.60 26.00 3.72
CA THR A 14 -3.12 24.76 4.32
C THR A 14 -2.52 23.48 3.71
N LEU A 15 -1.38 23.61 3.03
CA LEU A 15 -0.85 22.54 2.19
C LEU A 15 -0.54 21.24 2.97
N TRP A 16 -0.02 21.36 4.20
CA TRP A 16 0.23 20.21 5.07
C TRP A 16 -1.06 19.67 5.68
N ALA A 17 -1.99 20.54 6.08
CA ALA A 17 -3.30 20.14 6.59
C ALA A 17 -4.08 19.36 5.53
N ASP A 18 -4.04 19.82 4.27
CA ASP A 18 -4.68 19.14 3.14
C ASP A 18 -4.02 17.79 2.84
N ALA A 19 -2.69 17.71 2.91
CA ALA A 19 -1.95 16.46 2.75
C ALA A 19 -2.30 15.43 3.83
N ILE A 20 -2.42 15.86 5.09
CA ILE A 20 -2.87 15.02 6.22
C ILE A 20 -4.29 14.54 5.98
N THR A 21 -5.21 15.44 5.66
CA THR A 21 -6.61 15.12 5.41
C THR A 21 -6.77 14.13 4.26
N LYS A 22 -6.00 14.30 3.19
CA LYS A 22 -5.97 13.40 2.04
C LYS A 22 -5.49 12.00 2.42
N GLU A 23 -4.44 11.90 3.23
CA GLU A 23 -3.93 10.60 3.71
C GLU A 23 -4.94 9.90 4.61
N LEU A 24 -5.54 10.65 5.54
CA LEU A 24 -6.51 10.10 6.50
C LEU A 24 -7.86 9.73 5.89
N LYS A 25 -8.24 10.25 4.72
CA LYS A 25 -9.43 9.79 3.98
C LYS A 25 -9.37 8.29 3.63
N ASN A 26 -8.20 7.68 3.70
CA ASN A 26 -7.99 6.24 3.53
C ASN A 26 -8.24 5.43 4.83
N HIS A 27 -9.24 5.82 5.64
CA HIS A 27 -9.59 5.18 6.93
C HIS A 27 -9.92 3.68 6.87
N VAL A 28 -10.05 3.10 5.68
CA VAL A 28 -10.33 1.66 5.48
C VAL A 28 -9.27 0.74 6.10
N ALA A 29 -8.10 1.27 6.47
CA ALA A 29 -7.04 0.53 7.12
C ALA A 29 -7.33 0.19 8.59
N PHE A 30 -8.29 0.88 9.23
CA PHE A 30 -8.57 0.79 10.65
C PHE A 30 -10.01 0.36 10.91
N LYS A 31 -10.18 -0.55 11.87
CA LYS A 31 -11.46 -0.80 12.53
C LYS A 31 -11.40 -0.16 13.91
N ILE A 32 -12.02 1.00 14.05
CA ILE A 32 -12.10 1.73 15.33
C ILE A 32 -13.02 0.97 16.26
N LEU A 33 -12.59 0.76 17.51
CA LEU A 33 -13.38 0.10 18.52
C LEU A 33 -14.23 1.13 19.27
N PRO A 34 -15.40 0.72 19.80
CA PRO A 34 -16.21 1.56 20.68
C PRO A 34 -15.41 2.08 21.88
N ASP A 35 -15.82 3.23 22.40
CA ASP A 35 -15.17 3.85 23.55
C ASP A 35 -15.15 2.90 24.76
N GLY A 36 -13.98 2.80 25.39
CA GLY A 36 -13.77 1.90 26.53
C GLY A 36 -13.58 0.42 26.18
N GLN A 37 -13.69 0.03 24.91
CA GLN A 37 -13.45 -1.35 24.52
C GLN A 37 -11.94 -1.62 24.46
N PRO A 38 -11.42 -2.64 25.21
CA PRO A 38 -10.02 -2.99 25.16
C PRO A 38 -9.65 -3.61 23.82
N ALA A 39 -8.36 -3.55 23.49
CA ALA A 39 -7.84 -4.23 22.30
C ALA A 39 -8.11 -5.74 22.37
N PRO A 40 -8.39 -6.39 21.23
CA PRO A 40 -8.68 -7.82 21.20
C PRO A 40 -7.47 -8.64 21.70
N ILE A 41 -7.74 -9.69 22.46
CA ILE A 41 -6.71 -10.59 23.00
C ILE A 41 -5.86 -11.17 21.85
N GLY A 42 -4.56 -11.25 22.06
CA GLY A 42 -3.61 -11.78 21.09
C GLY A 42 -3.22 -10.80 19.96
N HIS A 43 -3.64 -9.53 20.06
CA HIS A 43 -3.17 -8.49 19.16
C HIS A 43 -1.99 -7.73 19.76
N GLN A 44 -0.95 -7.49 18.97
CA GLN A 44 0.21 -6.70 19.37
C GLN A 44 -0.07 -5.21 19.18
N LYS A 45 0.24 -4.39 20.18
CA LYS A 45 0.22 -2.94 20.04
C LYS A 45 1.40 -2.47 19.19
N ILE A 46 1.15 -1.57 18.26
CA ILE A 46 2.19 -0.89 17.49
C ILE A 46 1.88 0.61 17.43
N PRO A 47 2.88 1.49 17.49
CA PRO A 47 2.65 2.92 17.31
C PRO A 47 2.32 3.22 15.85
N GLY A 48 1.52 4.25 15.62
CA GLY A 48 1.35 4.90 14.32
C GLY A 48 1.91 6.31 14.37
N HIS A 49 2.47 6.79 13.28
CA HIS A 49 2.94 8.17 13.17
C HIS A 49 2.86 8.68 11.74
N MET A 50 2.75 10.00 11.60
CA MET A 50 2.77 10.66 10.31
C MET A 50 4.20 10.95 9.87
N VAL A 51 4.52 10.61 8.64
CA VAL A 51 5.76 10.97 7.94
C VAL A 51 5.43 12.04 6.91
N PHE A 52 6.20 13.10 6.89
CA PHE A 52 6.04 14.25 6.00
C PHE A 52 7.18 14.30 5.01
N ASP A 53 6.86 14.55 3.74
CA ASP A 53 7.79 14.59 2.63
C ASP A 53 7.35 15.62 1.59
N ILE A 54 8.27 16.10 0.77
CA ILE A 54 7.97 16.96 -0.38
C ILE A 54 8.34 16.21 -1.65
N LYS A 55 7.35 15.97 -2.51
CA LYS A 55 7.62 15.37 -3.82
C LYS A 55 8.48 16.31 -4.65
N MET A 56 9.63 15.83 -5.10
CA MET A 56 10.58 16.64 -5.88
C MET A 56 10.10 16.99 -7.28
N GLU A 57 9.12 16.24 -7.82
CA GLU A 57 8.60 16.41 -9.17
C GLU A 57 7.73 17.68 -9.31
N ASP A 58 6.91 17.96 -8.30
CA ASP A 58 5.90 19.02 -8.29
C ASP A 58 5.93 19.88 -7.01
N PHE A 59 6.93 19.67 -6.15
CA PHE A 59 7.11 20.31 -4.84
C PHE A 59 5.89 20.21 -3.92
N ARG A 60 5.04 19.20 -4.15
CA ARG A 60 3.82 19.00 -3.40
C ARG A 60 4.10 18.35 -2.05
N GLN A 61 3.45 18.87 -1.01
CA GLN A 61 3.45 18.29 0.33
C GLN A 61 2.79 16.91 0.31
N LYS A 62 3.44 15.95 0.93
CA LYS A 62 2.94 14.59 1.07
C LYS A 62 3.02 14.14 2.53
N ALA A 63 1.90 13.70 3.06
CA ALA A 63 1.82 13.03 4.34
C ALA A 63 1.60 11.52 4.10
N ARG A 64 2.16 10.68 4.98
CA ARG A 64 1.92 9.23 5.01
C ARG A 64 1.73 8.79 6.44
N LEU A 65 0.71 8.00 6.68
CA LEU A 65 0.53 7.31 7.96
C LEU A 65 1.34 6.01 7.92
N VAL A 66 2.27 5.89 8.86
CA VAL A 66 3.23 4.79 8.93
C VAL A 66 3.05 4.05 10.24
N ALA A 67 2.95 2.72 10.16
CA ALA A 67 2.92 1.86 11.32
C ALA A 67 4.36 1.57 11.80
N GLY A 68 4.59 1.59 13.12
CA GLY A 68 5.89 1.31 13.75
C GLY A 68 6.25 -0.18 13.72
N GLY A 69 6.32 -0.76 12.55
CA GLY A 69 6.58 -2.19 12.36
C GLY A 69 7.98 -2.65 12.80
N HIS A 70 8.90 -1.73 13.09
CA HIS A 70 10.20 -2.05 13.67
C HIS A 70 10.08 -2.62 15.10
N GLU A 71 9.03 -2.24 15.84
CA GLU A 71 8.72 -2.77 17.17
C GLU A 71 8.01 -4.13 17.13
N MET A 72 7.63 -4.60 15.95
CA MET A 72 7.02 -5.91 15.80
C MET A 72 8.04 -7.02 15.95
N GLU A 73 7.64 -8.10 16.63
CA GLU A 73 8.35 -9.37 16.56
C GLU A 73 8.56 -9.79 15.10
N ALA A 74 9.71 -10.40 14.82
CA ALA A 74 9.99 -10.90 13.48
C ALA A 74 8.87 -11.86 13.06
N PRO A 75 8.17 -11.59 11.94
CA PRO A 75 7.10 -12.49 11.53
C PRO A 75 7.70 -13.85 11.14
N ALA A 76 7.06 -14.92 11.62
CA ALA A 76 7.39 -16.28 11.18
C ALA A 76 7.07 -16.54 9.70
N THR A 77 6.42 -15.59 9.04
CA THR A 77 6.02 -15.67 7.62
C THR A 77 6.96 -14.84 6.74
N ILE A 78 7.01 -15.19 5.46
CA ILE A 78 7.79 -14.47 4.43
C ILE A 78 7.37 -12.99 4.43
N THR A 79 8.32 -12.11 4.70
CA THR A 79 8.14 -10.65 4.61
C THR A 79 8.62 -10.10 3.27
N TYR A 80 9.31 -10.93 2.51
CA TYR A 80 9.87 -10.55 1.22
C TYR A 80 8.77 -10.46 0.16
N ALA A 81 8.72 -9.33 -0.53
CA ALA A 81 7.97 -9.16 -1.76
C ALA A 81 8.99 -9.11 -2.90
N SER A 82 8.96 -10.11 -3.77
CA SER A 82 9.75 -10.07 -5.00
C SER A 82 9.26 -8.96 -5.92
N VAL A 83 10.13 -8.52 -6.80
CA VAL A 83 9.83 -7.58 -7.88
C VAL A 83 10.27 -8.25 -9.17
N VAL A 84 9.53 -8.06 -10.25
CA VAL A 84 9.88 -8.55 -11.59
C VAL A 84 11.33 -8.20 -11.94
N SER A 85 12.07 -9.14 -12.49
CA SER A 85 13.47 -8.90 -12.82
C SER A 85 13.62 -7.93 -13.99
N ARG A 86 14.69 -7.13 -14.00
CA ARG A 86 15.00 -6.24 -15.13
C ARG A 86 15.08 -7.00 -16.46
N LYS A 87 15.64 -8.20 -16.44
CA LYS A 87 15.74 -9.07 -17.63
C LYS A 87 14.37 -9.46 -18.14
N THR A 88 13.45 -9.80 -17.25
CA THR A 88 12.06 -10.13 -17.59
C THR A 88 11.35 -8.95 -18.22
N VAL A 89 11.54 -7.73 -17.68
CA VAL A 89 10.97 -6.51 -18.27
C VAL A 89 11.51 -6.28 -19.67
N CYS A 90 12.83 -6.37 -19.89
CA CYS A 90 13.44 -6.21 -21.22
C CYS A 90 12.90 -7.28 -22.20
N PHE A 91 12.78 -8.52 -21.75
CA PHE A 91 12.23 -9.61 -22.56
C PHE A 91 10.77 -9.36 -22.97
N ALA A 92 9.93 -8.94 -22.01
CA ALA A 92 8.53 -8.61 -22.28
C ALA A 92 8.37 -7.46 -23.28
N LEU A 93 9.19 -6.40 -23.16
CA LEU A 93 9.19 -5.27 -24.10
C LEU A 93 9.67 -5.70 -25.50
N THR A 94 10.66 -6.58 -25.58
CA THR A 94 11.13 -7.14 -26.87
C THR A 94 10.03 -7.98 -27.53
N LEU A 95 9.35 -8.84 -26.76
CA LEU A 95 8.20 -9.62 -27.28
C LEU A 95 7.07 -8.70 -27.76
N ALA A 96 6.77 -7.64 -27.02
CA ALA A 96 5.75 -6.68 -27.40
C ALA A 96 6.10 -6.03 -28.74
N ALA A 97 7.34 -5.59 -28.92
CA ALA A 97 7.81 -4.96 -30.17
C ALA A 97 7.79 -5.92 -31.36
N LEU A 98 8.20 -7.19 -31.15
CA LEU A 98 8.21 -8.20 -32.23
C LEU A 98 6.82 -8.67 -32.66
N ASN A 99 5.81 -8.50 -31.82
CA ASN A 99 4.44 -8.96 -32.06
C ASN A 99 3.43 -7.82 -32.20
N ASP A 100 3.88 -6.58 -32.37
CA ASP A 100 3.02 -5.40 -32.49
C ASP A 100 2.02 -5.28 -31.32
N LEU A 101 2.48 -5.55 -30.09
CA LEU A 101 1.65 -5.44 -28.90
C LEU A 101 1.69 -4.02 -28.34
N GLU A 102 0.54 -3.54 -27.88
CA GLU A 102 0.44 -2.28 -27.19
C GLU A 102 1.02 -2.39 -25.77
N VAL A 103 1.86 -1.44 -25.37
CA VAL A 103 2.44 -1.37 -24.03
C VAL A 103 1.77 -0.26 -23.23
N LYS A 104 1.22 -0.62 -22.07
CA LYS A 104 0.60 0.33 -21.12
C LYS A 104 1.33 0.27 -19.79
N ALA A 105 1.49 1.43 -19.14
CA ALA A 105 2.00 1.56 -17.79
C ALA A 105 0.91 2.13 -16.88
N GLY A 106 0.87 1.66 -15.64
CA GLY A 106 -0.08 2.16 -14.63
C GLY A 106 0.53 2.11 -13.24
N ASP A 107 0.04 2.97 -12.35
CA ASP A 107 0.38 2.98 -10.93
C ASP A 107 -0.85 2.64 -10.09
N VAL A 108 -0.67 1.78 -9.09
CA VAL A 108 -1.74 1.40 -8.17
C VAL A 108 -1.76 2.39 -7.01
N LEU A 109 -2.75 3.26 -7.01
CA LEU A 109 -2.93 4.23 -5.93
C LEU A 109 -3.15 3.50 -4.59
N ASN A 110 -2.39 3.92 -3.57
CA ASN A 110 -2.51 3.40 -2.21
C ASN A 110 -2.44 1.86 -2.13
N ALA A 111 -1.57 1.26 -2.92
CA ALA A 111 -1.45 -0.19 -3.14
C ALA A 111 -1.56 -1.02 -1.85
N TYR A 112 -0.83 -0.67 -0.80
CA TYR A 112 -0.81 -1.46 0.43
C TYR A 112 -2.17 -1.55 1.11
N ILE A 113 -2.90 -0.44 1.25
CA ILE A 113 -4.20 -0.46 1.96
C ILE A 113 -5.31 -1.19 1.21
N THR A 114 -5.10 -1.57 -0.06
CA THR A 114 -6.02 -2.48 -0.76
C THR A 114 -5.93 -3.90 -0.23
N ALA A 115 -4.77 -4.30 0.31
CA ALA A 115 -4.50 -5.65 0.77
C ALA A 115 -4.92 -5.86 2.24
N PRO A 116 -5.65 -6.94 2.57
CA PRO A 116 -5.92 -7.33 3.95
C PRO A 116 -4.63 -7.83 4.61
N ILE A 117 -4.54 -7.69 5.93
CA ILE A 117 -3.45 -8.27 6.71
C ILE A 117 -3.93 -9.43 7.57
N THR A 118 -3.06 -10.41 7.77
CA THR A 118 -3.30 -11.54 8.66
C THR A 118 -2.74 -11.33 10.07
N LYS A 119 -1.84 -10.34 10.22
CA LYS A 119 -1.23 -10.01 11.51
C LYS A 119 -2.23 -9.31 12.42
N LYS A 120 -2.29 -9.77 13.64
CA LYS A 120 -3.17 -9.23 14.69
C LYS A 120 -2.48 -8.05 15.37
N VAL A 121 -2.72 -6.85 14.86
CA VAL A 121 -2.09 -5.61 15.34
C VAL A 121 -3.14 -4.53 15.59
N TRP A 122 -2.86 -3.69 16.57
CA TRP A 122 -3.70 -2.56 16.94
C TRP A 122 -2.87 -1.34 17.32
N THR A 123 -3.49 -0.18 17.31
CA THR A 123 -2.88 1.09 17.68
C THR A 123 -3.83 1.97 18.47
N ILE A 124 -3.31 3.00 19.09
CA ILE A 124 -4.09 4.14 19.58
C ILE A 124 -4.00 5.23 18.53
N LEU A 125 -5.14 5.74 18.09
CA LEU A 125 -5.22 6.79 17.09
C LEU A 125 -4.64 8.11 17.64
N GLY A 126 -3.79 8.75 16.87
CA GLY A 126 -3.15 9.99 17.24
C GLY A 126 -4.06 11.22 17.07
N PRO A 127 -3.59 12.42 17.44
CA PRO A 127 -4.37 13.66 17.36
C PRO A 127 -4.76 14.04 15.92
N GLU A 128 -4.10 13.47 14.92
CA GLU A 128 -4.45 13.65 13.50
C GLU A 128 -5.82 13.12 13.14
N PHE A 129 -6.36 12.18 13.92
CA PHE A 129 -7.67 11.57 13.69
C PHE A 129 -8.85 12.38 14.28
N GLY A 130 -8.62 13.58 14.80
CA GLY A 130 -9.66 14.48 15.28
C GLY A 130 -10.51 13.87 16.39
N GLU A 131 -11.82 13.67 16.17
CA GLU A 131 -12.76 13.09 17.15
C GLU A 131 -12.46 11.64 17.53
N ASP A 132 -11.72 10.94 16.72
CA ASP A 132 -11.30 9.56 17.01
C ASP A 132 -9.95 9.46 17.69
N ALA A 133 -9.31 10.60 17.99
CA ALA A 133 -8.04 10.64 18.68
C ALA A 133 -8.15 9.97 20.07
N GLY A 134 -7.16 9.14 20.39
CA GLY A 134 -7.13 8.37 21.65
C GLY A 134 -7.91 7.06 21.64
N LYS A 135 -8.76 6.81 20.62
CA LYS A 135 -9.49 5.55 20.51
C LYS A 135 -8.58 4.40 20.10
N THR A 136 -8.95 3.20 20.52
CA THR A 136 -8.29 1.97 20.10
C THR A 136 -8.77 1.58 18.69
N ALA A 137 -7.84 1.27 17.80
CA ALA A 137 -8.15 0.82 16.46
C ALA A 137 -7.37 -0.44 16.08
N VAL A 138 -8.05 -1.43 15.52
CA VAL A 138 -7.43 -2.63 14.94
C VAL A 138 -7.02 -2.31 13.51
N ILE A 139 -5.78 -2.63 13.16
CA ILE A 139 -5.29 -2.46 11.78
C ILE A 139 -5.74 -3.69 10.99
N VAL A 140 -6.54 -3.48 9.94
CA VAL A 140 -7.14 -4.55 9.12
C VAL A 140 -6.62 -4.59 7.69
N ARG A 141 -5.89 -3.55 7.27
CA ARG A 141 -5.26 -3.45 5.96
C ARG A 141 -3.76 -3.19 6.10
N ALA A 142 -3.00 -3.54 5.07
CA ALA A 142 -1.58 -3.29 5.07
C ALA A 142 -1.29 -1.78 5.07
N LEU A 143 -0.41 -1.37 5.98
CA LEU A 143 0.06 0.01 6.10
C LEU A 143 1.57 0.07 5.81
N TYR A 144 2.02 1.23 5.36
CA TYR A 144 3.45 1.53 5.32
C TYR A 144 4.08 1.28 6.69
N GLY A 145 5.30 0.76 6.70
CA GLY A 145 6.03 0.43 7.92
C GLY A 145 5.77 -0.97 8.48
N LEU A 146 4.65 -1.64 8.16
CA LEU A 146 4.47 -3.05 8.53
C LEU A 146 5.43 -3.94 7.75
N LYS A 147 6.20 -4.79 8.45
CA LYS A 147 7.15 -5.73 7.83
C LYS A 147 6.51 -6.66 6.78
N SER A 148 5.22 -6.96 6.93
CA SER A 148 4.47 -7.85 6.04
C SER A 148 3.67 -7.11 4.95
N ALA A 149 3.69 -5.77 4.88
CA ALA A 149 2.84 -5.01 3.97
C ALA A 149 3.10 -5.35 2.51
N GLY A 150 4.35 -5.40 2.09
CA GLY A 150 4.73 -5.75 0.72
C GLY A 150 4.28 -7.16 0.33
N ALA A 151 4.51 -8.15 1.22
CA ALA A 151 4.09 -9.52 0.98
C ALA A 151 2.55 -9.66 0.92
N ALA A 152 1.82 -8.95 1.78
CA ALA A 152 0.36 -8.92 1.77
C ALA A 152 -0.19 -8.33 0.47
N PHE A 153 0.37 -7.20 0.01
CA PHE A 153 -0.02 -6.58 -1.26
C PHE A 153 0.28 -7.50 -2.44
N ARG A 154 1.47 -8.10 -2.50
CA ARG A 154 1.83 -9.04 -3.57
C ARG A 154 0.86 -10.24 -3.62
N ALA A 155 0.51 -10.81 -2.47
CA ALA A 155 -0.45 -11.92 -2.39
C ALA A 155 -1.85 -11.50 -2.87
N HIS A 156 -2.30 -10.30 -2.47
CA HIS A 156 -3.57 -9.74 -2.90
C HIS A 156 -3.60 -9.49 -4.42
N LEU A 157 -2.57 -8.83 -4.96
CA LEU A 157 -2.44 -8.61 -6.40
C LEU A 157 -2.44 -9.94 -7.17
N ALA A 158 -1.70 -10.94 -6.69
CA ALA A 158 -1.68 -12.26 -7.29
C ALA A 158 -3.07 -12.94 -7.30
N SER A 159 -3.90 -12.72 -6.27
CA SER A 159 -5.29 -13.19 -6.26
C SER A 159 -6.12 -12.51 -7.34
N CYS A 160 -6.07 -11.18 -7.40
CA CYS A 160 -6.78 -10.40 -8.42
C CYS A 160 -6.38 -10.80 -9.84
N MET A 161 -5.08 -11.01 -10.09
CA MET A 161 -4.60 -11.44 -11.41
C MET A 161 -5.16 -12.80 -11.79
N ARG A 162 -5.23 -13.77 -10.86
CA ARG A 162 -5.83 -15.09 -11.12
C ARG A 162 -7.34 -14.99 -11.41
N GLU A 163 -8.06 -14.17 -10.64
CA GLU A 163 -9.49 -13.91 -10.85
C GLU A 163 -9.76 -13.31 -12.23
N LEU A 164 -8.84 -12.49 -12.74
CA LEU A 164 -8.89 -11.92 -14.09
C LEU A 164 -8.46 -12.92 -15.20
N GLY A 165 -8.08 -14.14 -14.83
CA GLY A 165 -7.70 -15.20 -15.78
C GLY A 165 -6.22 -15.19 -16.17
N TYR A 166 -5.37 -14.44 -15.46
CA TYR A 166 -3.93 -14.48 -15.69
C TYR A 166 -3.26 -15.64 -14.96
N THR A 167 -2.20 -16.16 -15.55
CA THR A 167 -1.36 -17.21 -14.97
C THR A 167 0.06 -16.68 -14.77
N SER A 168 0.63 -16.91 -13.58
CA SER A 168 2.00 -16.52 -13.26
C SER A 168 3.01 -17.37 -14.05
N CYS A 169 4.03 -16.74 -14.59
CA CYS A 169 5.11 -17.42 -15.30
C CYS A 169 6.00 -18.21 -14.33
N LYS A 170 6.40 -19.44 -14.71
CA LYS A 170 7.29 -20.27 -13.88
C LYS A 170 8.71 -19.71 -13.77
N ALA A 171 9.19 -18.99 -14.78
CA ALA A 171 10.53 -18.42 -14.81
C ALA A 171 10.66 -17.14 -13.97
N ASP A 172 9.59 -16.34 -13.92
CA ASP A 172 9.49 -15.15 -13.09
C ASP A 172 8.05 -15.05 -12.55
N PRO A 173 7.83 -15.31 -11.26
CA PRO A 173 6.48 -15.33 -10.67
C PRO A 173 5.74 -13.98 -10.69
N ASP A 174 6.44 -12.89 -10.94
CA ASP A 174 5.86 -11.55 -11.04
C ASP A 174 5.52 -11.14 -12.49
N LEU A 175 5.79 -12.03 -13.46
CA LEU A 175 5.28 -11.94 -14.83
C LEU A 175 3.98 -12.75 -14.94
N TRP A 176 2.93 -12.08 -15.38
CA TRP A 176 1.59 -12.68 -15.54
C TRP A 176 1.19 -12.71 -17.01
N LEU A 177 0.66 -13.83 -17.45
CA LEU A 177 0.30 -14.09 -18.82
C LEU A 177 -1.17 -14.50 -18.91
N LYS A 178 -1.87 -13.97 -19.89
CA LYS A 178 -3.23 -14.38 -20.26
C LYS A 178 -3.28 -14.55 -21.77
N PRO A 179 -3.57 -15.76 -22.27
CA PRO A 179 -3.73 -15.96 -23.71
C PRO A 179 -5.02 -15.28 -24.17
N GLU A 180 -4.92 -14.53 -25.27
CA GLU A 180 -6.06 -13.93 -25.95
C GLU A 180 -5.96 -14.21 -27.45
N THR A 181 -7.10 -14.50 -28.08
CA THR A 181 -7.19 -14.66 -29.53
C THR A 181 -7.64 -13.33 -30.14
N ARG A 182 -6.87 -12.78 -31.08
CA ARG A 182 -7.30 -11.58 -31.82
C ARG A 182 -8.41 -11.96 -32.79
N PRO A 183 -9.50 -11.17 -32.91
CA PRO A 183 -10.63 -11.51 -33.77
C PRO A 183 -10.31 -11.61 -35.26
N ASP A 184 -9.30 -10.89 -35.74
CA ASP A 184 -9.01 -10.70 -37.14
C ASP A 184 -7.72 -11.38 -37.65
N ASP A 185 -6.94 -11.99 -36.78
CA ASP A 185 -5.69 -12.64 -37.16
C ASP A 185 -5.87 -14.15 -37.15
N GLY A 186 -6.14 -14.73 -38.32
CA GLY A 186 -5.84 -16.13 -38.53
C GLY A 186 -4.40 -16.38 -38.05
N VAL A 187 -4.26 -17.36 -37.18
CA VAL A 187 -3.02 -17.87 -36.55
C VAL A 187 -1.74 -17.34 -37.20
N ARG A 188 -1.03 -16.46 -36.49
CA ARG A 188 0.39 -16.20 -36.72
C ARG A 188 1.20 -16.87 -35.63
#